data_f685f48a47f66b6c75869142c98d6315
#
_entry.id   f685f48a47f66b6c75869142c98d6315
#
_cell.length_a   1.000
_cell.length_b   1.000
_cell.length_c   1.000
_cell.angle_alpha   90.00
_cell.angle_beta   90.00
_cell.angle_gamma   90.00
#
_symmetry.space_group_name_H-M   'P 1'
#
loop_
_entity.id
_entity.type
_entity.pdbx_description
1 polymer ?
#
loop_
_entity_poly.entity_id
_entity_poly.type
_entity_poly.pdbx_seq_one_letter_code
_entity_poly.pdbx_strand_id
1 'polypeptide(L)'
;MSAVIDDHGHADHAHGPAKGLMRWVLTTNHKDIGTLYLWFAFTMFLLGGSFAMVIRAELFQPGLQIVEPAFFNQMTTMHGLVMVFGAVMPAFVGLANWMIPLMIGAPDMALPRMNNFSFWLLPAAFLILVSTLFTPGGGPNFGWTFYAPLSTTYAPESVTFFIFAIHLMGISSIMGAINVIATILNLRAPGMTLMKMPLFVWTWLITAFLLIAVMPVLAGCVTMMLMDIHFGTSFFSAAGGGDPVLFQHVFWFFGHPEVYIMILPAFGAVSSIIPTFSRKPLFGYTSMVYATASIAFLSFIVWAHHMFVVGIPLV
;
A
#
# COMPACT_ATOMS: atom_id res chain seq x y z
N MET A 1 15.08 -65.54 10.04
CA MET A 1 15.72 -64.55 9.17
C MET A 1 15.05 -63.21 9.45
N SER A 2 15.67 -62.43 10.30
CA SER A 2 15.19 -61.13 10.72
C SER A 2 15.87 -60.10 9.80
N ALA A 3 15.09 -59.37 9.01
CA ALA A 3 15.61 -58.25 8.21
C ALA A 3 15.80 -57.04 9.11
N VAL A 4 17.06 -56.64 9.25
CA VAL A 4 17.44 -55.35 9.87
C VAL A 4 17.11 -54.25 8.84
N ILE A 5 16.16 -53.40 9.19
CA ILE A 5 15.90 -52.18 8.44
C ILE A 5 16.91 -51.13 8.95
N ASP A 6 17.88 -50.78 8.12
CA ASP A 6 18.80 -49.68 8.36
C ASP A 6 18.00 -48.38 8.32
N ASP A 7 17.78 -47.79 9.50
CA ASP A 7 17.25 -46.45 9.69
C ASP A 7 18.37 -45.45 9.39
N HIS A 8 18.51 -45.06 8.11
CA HIS A 8 19.32 -43.90 7.75
C HIS A 8 18.62 -42.61 8.24
N GLY A 9 18.89 -42.31 9.52
CA GLY A 9 18.53 -41.03 10.09
C GLY A 9 19.06 -39.86 9.25
N HIS A 10 18.21 -39.33 8.41
CA HIS A 10 18.41 -37.97 7.91
C HIS A 10 18.41 -37.05 9.15
N ALA A 11 19.60 -36.71 9.63
CA ALA A 11 19.77 -35.63 10.54
C ALA A 11 19.29 -34.35 9.84
N ASP A 12 18.03 -34.00 10.03
CA ASP A 12 17.52 -32.66 9.80
C ASP A 12 18.43 -31.73 10.61
N HIS A 13 19.39 -31.11 9.93
CA HIS A 13 20.08 -29.96 10.47
C HIS A 13 19.06 -28.85 10.62
N ALA A 14 18.28 -28.91 11.67
CA ALA A 14 17.47 -27.80 12.15
C ALA A 14 18.44 -26.66 12.49
N HIS A 15 18.79 -25.87 11.49
CA HIS A 15 19.43 -24.59 11.74
C HIS A 15 18.48 -23.81 12.63
N GLY A 16 18.86 -23.63 13.91
CA GLY A 16 18.10 -22.80 14.84
C GLY A 16 17.82 -21.44 14.23
N PRO A 17 16.80 -20.70 14.73
CA PRO A 17 16.41 -19.42 14.14
C PRO A 17 17.63 -18.52 13.98
N ALA A 18 17.75 -17.86 12.83
CA ALA A 18 18.84 -16.94 12.53
C ALA A 18 19.01 -15.93 13.67
N LYS A 19 20.26 -15.58 14.00
CA LYS A 19 20.59 -14.65 15.10
C LYS A 19 21.05 -13.31 14.54
N GLY A 20 21.01 -12.26 15.37
CA GLY A 20 21.45 -10.92 14.96
C GLY A 20 20.61 -10.31 13.84
N LEU A 21 21.24 -9.58 12.93
CA LEU A 21 20.56 -8.91 11.82
C LEU A 21 19.90 -9.88 10.86
N MET A 22 20.48 -11.06 10.63
CA MET A 22 19.92 -12.08 9.74
C MET A 22 18.58 -12.61 10.23
N ARG A 23 18.28 -12.55 11.51
CA ARG A 23 16.94 -12.85 12.05
C ARG A 23 15.88 -11.97 11.37
N TRP A 24 16.13 -10.67 11.28
CA TRP A 24 15.18 -9.71 10.72
C TRP A 24 15.05 -9.81 9.20
N VAL A 25 16.16 -10.11 8.52
CA VAL A 25 16.15 -10.23 7.05
C VAL A 25 15.42 -11.48 6.58
N LEU A 26 15.63 -12.61 7.28
CA LEU A 26 15.12 -13.93 6.87
C LEU A 26 13.88 -14.39 7.66
N THR A 27 13.35 -13.55 8.56
CA THR A 27 12.21 -13.94 9.39
C THR A 27 10.98 -14.26 8.54
N THR A 28 10.30 -15.31 8.92
CA THR A 28 8.97 -15.66 8.38
C THR A 28 7.87 -15.47 9.41
N ASN A 29 8.22 -15.06 10.63
CA ASN A 29 7.28 -14.87 11.73
C ASN A 29 6.45 -13.58 11.50
N HIS A 30 5.15 -13.69 11.58
CA HIS A 30 4.23 -12.57 11.33
C HIS A 30 4.43 -11.39 12.28
N LYS A 31 4.85 -11.61 13.53
CA LYS A 31 5.09 -10.52 14.50
C LYS A 31 6.37 -9.76 14.18
N ASP A 32 7.44 -10.48 13.82
CA ASP A 32 8.70 -9.85 13.39
C ASP A 32 8.47 -9.02 12.12
N ILE A 33 7.77 -9.58 11.12
CA ILE A 33 7.43 -8.87 9.88
C ILE A 33 6.52 -7.68 10.17
N GLY A 34 5.50 -7.84 11.01
CA GLY A 34 4.64 -6.73 11.45
C GLY A 34 5.45 -5.62 12.13
N THR A 35 6.43 -5.97 12.96
CA THR A 35 7.34 -5.02 13.61
C THR A 35 8.21 -4.29 12.59
N LEU A 36 8.73 -5.00 11.57
CA LEU A 36 9.47 -4.38 10.47
C LEU A 36 8.62 -3.37 9.70
N TYR A 37 7.36 -3.70 9.38
CA TYR A 37 6.41 -2.78 8.75
C TYR A 37 6.17 -1.52 9.61
N LEU A 38 6.01 -1.68 10.92
CA LEU A 38 5.77 -0.54 11.82
C LEU A 38 6.98 0.38 11.92
N TRP A 39 8.20 -0.16 12.01
CA TRP A 39 9.42 0.64 12.00
C TRP A 39 9.64 1.33 10.66
N PHE A 40 9.38 0.63 9.56
CA PHE A 40 9.44 1.21 8.22
C PHE A 40 8.43 2.37 8.09
N ALA A 41 7.18 2.15 8.48
CA ALA A 41 6.13 3.17 8.45
C ALA A 41 6.49 4.39 9.30
N PHE A 42 7.04 4.18 10.50
CA PHE A 42 7.49 5.27 11.36
C PHE A 42 8.64 6.06 10.72
N THR A 43 9.61 5.39 10.10
CA THR A 43 10.69 6.05 9.37
C THR A 43 10.16 6.89 8.22
N MET A 44 9.23 6.33 7.44
CA MET A 44 8.59 7.06 6.33
C MET A 44 7.71 8.21 6.83
N PHE A 45 7.05 8.07 7.96
CA PHE A 45 6.31 9.16 8.60
C PHE A 45 7.23 10.34 8.96
N LEU A 46 8.40 10.08 9.53
CA LEU A 46 9.37 11.12 9.83
C LEU A 46 9.94 11.76 8.55
N LEU A 47 10.25 10.96 7.54
CA LEU A 47 10.75 11.46 6.26
C LEU A 47 9.70 12.29 5.54
N GLY A 48 8.48 11.76 5.35
CA GLY A 48 7.38 12.48 4.70
C GLY A 48 6.95 13.72 5.50
N GLY A 49 7.00 13.65 6.83
CA GLY A 49 6.78 14.78 7.73
C GLY A 49 7.83 15.87 7.56
N SER A 50 9.12 15.52 7.36
CA SER A 50 10.17 16.51 7.07
C SER A 50 9.93 17.25 5.75
N PHE A 51 9.44 16.57 4.72
CA PHE A 51 9.03 17.23 3.47
C PHE A 51 7.87 18.19 3.69
N ALA A 52 6.88 17.84 4.52
CA ALA A 52 5.81 18.73 4.90
C ALA A 52 6.32 19.97 5.64
N MET A 53 7.34 19.83 6.49
CA MET A 53 7.94 20.97 7.19
C MET A 53 8.64 21.94 6.23
N VAL A 54 9.26 21.46 5.16
CA VAL A 54 9.80 22.30 4.09
C VAL A 54 8.67 23.09 3.41
N ILE A 55 7.56 22.44 3.05
CA ILE A 55 6.37 23.08 2.48
C ILE A 55 5.85 24.16 3.42
N ARG A 56 5.71 23.87 4.71
CA ARG A 56 5.21 24.81 5.71
C ARG A 56 6.15 26.00 5.93
N ALA A 57 7.46 25.75 5.91
CA ALA A 57 8.44 26.80 6.06
C ALA A 57 8.41 27.78 4.88
N GLU A 58 8.31 27.26 3.63
CA GLU A 58 8.16 28.09 2.44
C GLU A 58 6.89 28.95 2.46
N LEU A 59 5.77 28.36 2.90
CA LEU A 59 4.47 29.03 2.93
C LEU A 59 4.24 29.89 4.19
N PHE A 60 5.29 30.14 5.00
CA PHE A 60 5.15 30.96 6.20
C PHE A 60 4.85 32.43 5.88
N GLN A 61 5.38 32.94 4.76
CA GLN A 61 5.11 34.25 4.21
C GLN A 61 4.79 34.18 2.71
N PRO A 62 4.09 35.16 2.14
CA PRO A 62 3.86 35.21 0.68
C PRO A 62 5.15 35.39 -0.10
N GLY A 63 5.21 34.82 -1.31
CA GLY A 63 6.35 34.90 -2.22
C GLY A 63 7.35 33.76 -2.01
N LEU A 64 8.46 33.79 -2.75
CA LEU A 64 9.56 32.84 -2.61
C LEU A 64 10.40 33.18 -1.40
N GLN A 65 10.59 32.22 -0.50
CA GLN A 65 11.26 32.44 0.79
C GLN A 65 12.55 31.63 0.93
N ILE A 66 12.45 30.31 0.88
CA ILE A 66 13.49 29.38 1.32
C ILE A 66 13.92 28.45 0.18
N VAL A 67 12.96 28.01 -0.66
CA VAL A 67 13.22 27.01 -1.69
C VAL A 67 12.72 27.46 -3.07
N GLU A 68 13.42 26.99 -4.11
CA GLU A 68 13.00 27.23 -5.51
C GLU A 68 11.68 26.48 -5.82
N PRO A 69 10.84 27.03 -6.75
CA PRO A 69 9.53 26.44 -7.06
C PRO A 69 9.60 24.99 -7.53
N ALA A 70 10.64 24.60 -8.28
CA ALA A 70 10.83 23.22 -8.72
C ALA A 70 11.05 22.28 -7.53
N PHE A 71 11.87 22.68 -6.57
CA PHE A 71 12.10 21.90 -5.35
C PHE A 71 10.87 21.85 -4.46
N PHE A 72 10.11 22.94 -4.33
CA PHE A 72 8.83 22.95 -3.63
C PHE A 72 7.86 21.92 -4.21
N ASN A 73 7.72 21.84 -5.54
CA ASN A 73 6.87 20.87 -6.21
C ASN A 73 7.35 19.43 -5.97
N GLN A 74 8.66 19.19 -5.92
CA GLN A 74 9.21 17.88 -5.53
C GLN A 74 8.84 17.52 -4.09
N MET A 75 9.00 18.45 -3.15
CA MET A 75 8.63 18.22 -1.74
C MET A 75 7.15 17.92 -1.58
N THR A 76 6.28 18.63 -2.30
CA THR A 76 4.83 18.38 -2.30
C THR A 76 4.50 16.98 -2.84
N THR A 77 5.11 16.59 -3.94
CA THR A 77 4.92 15.27 -4.57
C THR A 77 5.41 14.16 -3.66
N MET A 78 6.65 14.29 -3.17
CA MET A 78 7.29 13.29 -2.32
C MET A 78 6.60 13.18 -0.96
N HIS A 79 6.14 14.30 -0.37
CA HIS A 79 5.33 14.25 0.85
C HIS A 79 4.10 13.38 0.66
N GLY A 80 3.31 13.63 -0.39
CA GLY A 80 2.09 12.86 -0.66
C GLY A 80 2.39 11.36 -0.86
N LEU A 81 3.34 11.02 -1.72
CA LEU A 81 3.71 9.64 -2.02
C LEU A 81 4.25 8.89 -0.80
N VAL A 82 5.16 9.51 -0.05
CA VAL A 82 5.79 8.89 1.13
C VAL A 82 4.77 8.71 2.26
N MET A 83 3.88 9.68 2.48
CA MET A 83 2.87 9.56 3.55
C MET A 83 1.80 8.51 3.22
N VAL A 84 1.30 8.48 1.99
CA VAL A 84 0.26 7.52 1.60
C VAL A 84 0.84 6.10 1.54
N PHE A 85 1.81 5.87 0.66
CA PHE A 85 2.32 4.52 0.37
C PHE A 85 3.41 4.04 1.33
N GLY A 86 4.13 4.95 2.00
CA GLY A 86 5.24 4.61 2.90
C GLY A 86 4.88 4.61 4.39
N ALA A 87 4.00 5.53 4.83
CA ALA A 87 3.66 5.63 6.23
C ALA A 87 2.29 4.98 6.55
N VAL A 88 1.19 5.48 5.97
CA VAL A 88 -0.17 5.06 6.37
C VAL A 88 -0.44 3.61 6.02
N MET A 89 -0.29 3.22 4.76
CA MET A 89 -0.56 1.85 4.34
C MET A 89 0.33 0.82 5.05
N PRO A 90 1.67 0.97 5.10
CA PRO A 90 2.52 0.03 5.80
C PRO A 90 2.28 -0.03 7.31
N ALA A 91 1.87 1.06 7.97
CA ALA A 91 1.49 1.03 9.38
C ALA A 91 0.31 0.07 9.62
N PHE A 92 -0.74 0.17 8.81
CA PHE A 92 -1.89 -0.73 8.91
C PHE A 92 -1.55 -2.16 8.51
N VAL A 93 -0.71 -2.37 7.48
CA VAL A 93 -0.21 -3.71 7.11
C VAL A 93 0.60 -4.33 8.26
N GLY A 94 1.41 -3.53 8.95
CA GLY A 94 2.15 -3.93 10.15
C GLY A 94 1.22 -4.40 11.27
N LEU A 95 0.17 -3.62 11.55
CA LEU A 95 -0.87 -4.00 12.53
C LEU A 95 -1.60 -5.27 12.10
N ALA A 96 -1.93 -5.42 10.82
CA ALA A 96 -2.58 -6.63 10.30
C ALA A 96 -1.73 -7.87 10.50
N ASN A 97 -0.45 -7.81 10.12
CA ASN A 97 0.50 -8.90 10.33
C ASN A 97 0.61 -9.27 11.80
N TRP A 98 0.69 -8.27 12.68
CA TRP A 98 0.80 -8.50 14.11
C TRP A 98 -0.46 -9.12 14.71
N MET A 99 -1.63 -8.61 14.35
CA MET A 99 -2.88 -8.87 15.08
C MET A 99 -3.77 -9.92 14.44
N ILE A 100 -3.86 -10.02 13.10
CA ILE A 100 -4.82 -10.93 12.46
C ILE A 100 -4.62 -12.39 12.91
N PRO A 101 -3.39 -12.97 12.84
CA PRO A 101 -3.22 -14.36 13.29
C PRO A 101 -3.63 -14.55 14.75
N LEU A 102 -3.29 -13.60 15.63
CA LEU A 102 -3.69 -13.67 17.05
C LEU A 102 -5.21 -13.59 17.22
N MET A 103 -5.89 -12.73 16.48
CA MET A 103 -7.34 -12.51 16.56
C MET A 103 -8.16 -13.70 16.05
N ILE A 104 -7.62 -14.47 15.10
CA ILE A 104 -8.31 -15.63 14.53
C ILE A 104 -7.80 -16.97 15.06
N GLY A 105 -6.79 -16.96 15.94
CA GLY A 105 -6.17 -18.16 16.49
C GLY A 105 -5.31 -18.94 15.50
N ALA A 106 -4.77 -18.25 14.47
CA ALA A 106 -3.84 -18.83 13.51
C ALA A 106 -2.40 -18.84 14.09
N PRO A 107 -1.58 -19.86 13.78
CA PRO A 107 -0.19 -19.92 14.26
C PRO A 107 0.72 -18.88 13.58
N ASP A 108 0.45 -18.58 12.30
CA ASP A 108 1.16 -17.58 11.49
C ASP A 108 0.30 -17.17 10.28
N MET A 109 0.85 -16.31 9.41
CA MET A 109 0.25 -16.03 8.11
C MET A 109 0.34 -17.27 7.21
N ALA A 110 -0.61 -17.41 6.26
CA ALA A 110 -0.70 -18.59 5.40
C ALA A 110 0.52 -18.79 4.49
N LEU A 111 1.17 -17.70 4.07
CA LEU A 111 2.28 -17.69 3.13
C LEU A 111 3.48 -16.92 3.73
N PRO A 112 4.19 -17.49 4.71
CA PRO A 112 5.18 -16.75 5.50
C PRO A 112 6.38 -16.23 4.69
N ARG A 113 6.87 -17.01 3.71
CA ARG A 113 7.98 -16.60 2.83
C ARG A 113 7.58 -15.45 1.91
N MET A 114 6.37 -15.52 1.35
CA MET A 114 5.81 -14.44 0.53
C MET A 114 5.59 -13.17 1.38
N ASN A 115 5.22 -13.31 2.64
CA ASN A 115 5.07 -12.23 3.58
C ASN A 115 6.39 -11.47 3.80
N ASN A 116 7.47 -12.19 4.03
CA ASN A 116 8.81 -11.61 4.15
C ASN A 116 9.23 -10.89 2.85
N PHE A 117 9.04 -11.53 1.70
CA PHE A 117 9.41 -10.96 0.40
C PHE A 117 8.59 -9.69 0.09
N SER A 118 7.28 -9.69 0.38
CA SER A 118 6.43 -8.51 0.18
C SER A 118 6.91 -7.32 1.02
N PHE A 119 7.35 -7.56 2.26
CA PHE A 119 7.94 -6.50 3.08
C PHE A 119 9.20 -5.92 2.44
N TRP A 120 10.17 -6.76 2.02
CA TRP A 120 11.46 -6.26 1.52
C TRP A 120 11.36 -5.54 0.17
N LEU A 121 10.29 -5.73 -0.58
CA LEU A 121 10.00 -4.92 -1.77
C LEU A 121 9.74 -3.45 -1.43
N LEU A 122 9.17 -3.13 -0.26
CA LEU A 122 8.90 -1.74 0.12
C LEU A 122 10.16 -0.92 0.38
N PRO A 123 11.11 -1.32 1.24
CA PRO A 123 12.36 -0.60 1.39
C PRO A 123 13.10 -0.41 0.06
N ALA A 124 13.10 -1.42 -0.82
CA ALA A 124 13.69 -1.31 -2.15
C ALA A 124 12.99 -0.26 -3.02
N ALA A 125 11.65 -0.27 -3.05
CA ALA A 125 10.85 0.70 -3.80
C ALA A 125 11.09 2.13 -3.30
N PHE A 126 11.10 2.33 -1.98
CA PHE A 126 11.31 3.66 -1.39
C PHE A 126 12.75 4.13 -1.52
N LEU A 127 13.72 3.24 -1.51
CA LEU A 127 15.11 3.59 -1.84
C LEU A 127 15.21 4.15 -3.27
N ILE A 128 14.58 3.47 -4.24
CA ILE A 128 14.50 3.95 -5.63
C ILE A 128 13.78 5.30 -5.68
N LEU A 129 12.62 5.44 -5.05
CA LEU A 129 11.84 6.67 -5.05
C LEU A 129 12.63 7.84 -4.46
N VAL A 130 13.24 7.67 -3.29
CA VAL A 130 13.99 8.73 -2.60
C VAL A 130 15.27 9.07 -3.37
N SER A 131 15.92 8.09 -4.01
CA SER A 131 17.12 8.34 -4.82
C SER A 131 16.86 9.28 -6.01
N THR A 132 15.61 9.40 -6.48
CA THR A 132 15.24 10.34 -7.55
C THR A 132 15.53 11.79 -7.18
N LEU A 133 15.49 12.15 -5.90
CA LEU A 133 15.81 13.51 -5.44
C LEU A 133 17.27 13.92 -5.73
N PHE A 134 18.15 12.94 -5.92
CA PHE A 134 19.58 13.13 -6.15
C PHE A 134 19.99 12.93 -7.61
N THR A 135 19.03 12.72 -8.53
CA THR A 135 19.28 12.59 -9.95
C THR A 135 19.30 13.96 -10.64
N PRO A 136 19.95 14.10 -11.80
CA PRO A 136 19.84 15.31 -12.62
C PRO A 136 18.36 15.64 -12.94
N GLY A 137 17.96 16.89 -12.75
CA GLY A 137 16.57 17.32 -12.89
C GLY A 137 15.69 17.05 -11.64
N GLY A 138 16.20 16.37 -10.63
CA GLY A 138 15.52 16.11 -9.38
C GLY A 138 14.45 15.01 -9.43
N GLY A 139 13.71 14.89 -8.34
CA GLY A 139 12.63 13.92 -8.19
C GLY A 139 11.32 14.33 -8.88
N PRO A 140 10.28 13.49 -8.81
CA PRO A 140 8.96 13.77 -9.36
C PRO A 140 8.38 15.05 -8.75
N ASN A 141 7.78 15.91 -9.60
CA ASN A 141 7.36 17.27 -9.25
C ASN A 141 5.94 17.62 -9.71
N PHE A 142 5.13 16.60 -9.99
CA PHE A 142 3.80 16.70 -10.61
C PHE A 142 2.63 16.37 -9.67
N GLY A 143 2.88 16.34 -8.35
CA GLY A 143 1.89 15.94 -7.34
C GLY A 143 1.76 14.40 -7.21
N TRP A 144 1.11 13.94 -6.13
CA TRP A 144 0.96 12.51 -5.87
C TRP A 144 0.00 11.80 -6.83
N THR A 145 -0.83 12.56 -7.56
CA THR A 145 -1.76 12.05 -8.58
C THR A 145 -1.12 11.90 -9.96
N PHE A 146 0.08 12.44 -10.15
CA PHE A 146 0.92 12.36 -11.34
C PHE A 146 0.16 12.41 -12.68
N TYR A 147 -0.71 13.41 -12.85
CA TYR A 147 -1.49 13.58 -14.09
C TYR A 147 -0.63 13.77 -15.32
N ALA A 148 -0.94 13.00 -16.37
CA ALA A 148 -0.46 13.29 -17.71
C ALA A 148 -1.24 14.51 -18.29
N PRO A 149 -0.62 15.34 -19.16
CA PRO A 149 0.72 15.20 -19.74
C PRO A 149 1.87 15.74 -18.88
N LEU A 150 1.59 16.33 -17.70
CA LEU A 150 2.63 16.88 -16.83
C LEU A 150 3.65 15.81 -16.40
N SER A 151 3.17 14.60 -16.08
CA SER A 151 4.00 13.48 -15.65
C SER A 151 4.61 12.67 -16.80
N THR A 152 4.32 12.98 -18.05
CA THR A 152 4.89 12.33 -19.22
C THR A 152 5.76 13.29 -20.01
N THR A 153 5.18 14.32 -20.62
CA THR A 153 5.88 15.26 -21.52
C THR A 153 6.81 16.22 -20.77
N TYR A 154 6.44 16.64 -19.56
CA TYR A 154 7.15 17.64 -18.77
C TYR A 154 7.85 17.09 -17.54
N ALA A 155 7.87 15.76 -17.40
CA ALA A 155 8.47 15.09 -16.26
C ALA A 155 10.01 15.13 -16.30
N PRO A 156 10.69 15.14 -15.15
CA PRO A 156 12.13 14.93 -15.08
C PRO A 156 12.50 13.51 -15.53
N GLU A 157 13.73 13.28 -15.94
CA GLU A 157 14.21 11.96 -16.38
C GLU A 157 14.02 10.86 -15.31
N SER A 158 14.01 11.26 -14.05
CA SER A 158 13.78 10.38 -12.92
C SER A 158 12.37 9.77 -12.86
N VAL A 159 11.43 10.20 -13.70
CA VAL A 159 10.05 9.65 -13.74
C VAL A 159 10.02 8.14 -13.99
N THR A 160 10.97 7.62 -14.74
CA THR A 160 11.11 6.18 -15.00
C THR A 160 11.37 5.41 -13.69
N PHE A 161 12.26 5.90 -12.84
CA PHE A 161 12.52 5.31 -11.52
C PHE A 161 11.32 5.43 -10.60
N PHE A 162 10.58 6.55 -10.64
CA PHE A 162 9.31 6.71 -9.96
C PHE A 162 8.30 5.63 -10.39
N ILE A 163 8.13 5.38 -11.69
CA ILE A 163 7.23 4.36 -12.22
C ILE A 163 7.64 2.95 -11.71
N PHE A 164 8.92 2.62 -11.73
CA PHE A 164 9.40 1.34 -11.19
C PHE A 164 9.15 1.22 -9.69
N ALA A 165 9.34 2.29 -8.92
CA ALA A 165 9.03 2.28 -7.49
C ALA A 165 7.54 2.00 -7.24
N ILE A 166 6.62 2.62 -7.99
CA ILE A 166 5.18 2.36 -7.90
C ILE A 166 4.84 0.91 -8.24
N HIS A 167 5.46 0.32 -9.27
CA HIS A 167 5.25 -1.09 -9.59
C HIS A 167 5.67 -2.02 -8.43
N LEU A 168 6.84 -1.77 -7.82
CA LEU A 168 7.31 -2.58 -6.68
C LEU A 168 6.37 -2.45 -5.47
N MET A 169 5.87 -1.25 -5.17
CA MET A 169 4.87 -1.03 -4.12
C MET A 169 3.58 -1.79 -4.43
N GLY A 170 3.12 -1.77 -5.69
CA GLY A 170 1.93 -2.50 -6.14
C GLY A 170 2.07 -4.01 -5.98
N ILE A 171 3.20 -4.58 -6.40
CA ILE A 171 3.50 -6.01 -6.24
C ILE A 171 3.49 -6.39 -4.76
N SER A 172 4.15 -5.61 -3.90
CA SER A 172 4.16 -5.80 -2.46
C SER A 172 2.74 -5.84 -1.89
N SER A 173 1.89 -4.88 -2.28
CA SER A 173 0.51 -4.76 -1.80
C SER A 173 -0.37 -5.94 -2.23
N ILE A 174 -0.27 -6.40 -3.48
CA ILE A 174 -1.01 -7.57 -3.98
C ILE A 174 -0.59 -8.83 -3.22
N MET A 175 0.71 -9.04 -3.02
CA MET A 175 1.22 -10.21 -2.28
C MET A 175 0.74 -10.22 -0.83
N GLY A 176 0.76 -9.06 -0.16
CA GLY A 176 0.22 -8.88 1.18
C GLY A 176 -1.29 -9.19 1.24
N ALA A 177 -2.04 -8.68 0.28
CA ALA A 177 -3.49 -8.90 0.19
C ALA A 177 -3.85 -10.39 -0.02
N ILE A 178 -3.16 -11.09 -0.93
CA ILE A 178 -3.33 -12.54 -1.14
C ILE A 178 -3.06 -13.28 0.17
N ASN A 179 -2.01 -12.91 0.89
CA ASN A 179 -1.64 -13.56 2.13
C ASN A 179 -2.68 -13.33 3.24
N VAL A 180 -3.20 -12.11 3.37
CA VAL A 180 -4.28 -11.78 4.33
C VAL A 180 -5.53 -12.59 4.03
N ILE A 181 -5.97 -12.65 2.77
CA ILE A 181 -7.16 -13.44 2.36
C ILE A 181 -6.94 -14.92 2.67
N ALA A 182 -5.80 -15.48 2.24
CA ALA A 182 -5.49 -16.89 2.47
C ALA A 182 -5.45 -17.22 3.97
N THR A 183 -4.87 -16.36 4.79
CA THR A 183 -4.80 -16.52 6.24
C THR A 183 -6.20 -16.51 6.87
N ILE A 184 -6.99 -15.50 6.58
CA ILE A 184 -8.32 -15.34 7.18
C ILE A 184 -9.27 -16.46 6.74
N LEU A 185 -9.25 -16.84 5.47
CA LEU A 185 -10.18 -17.85 4.97
C LEU A 185 -9.82 -19.27 5.39
N ASN A 186 -8.54 -19.60 5.55
CA ASN A 186 -8.10 -20.99 5.73
C ASN A 186 -7.58 -21.32 7.14
N LEU A 187 -7.09 -20.34 7.92
CA LEU A 187 -6.36 -20.61 9.16
C LEU A 187 -7.11 -20.20 10.43
N ARG A 188 -8.41 -19.91 10.34
CA ARG A 188 -9.21 -19.62 11.55
C ARG A 188 -9.25 -20.83 12.48
N ALA A 189 -9.20 -20.56 13.78
CA ALA A 189 -9.35 -21.58 14.80
C ALA A 189 -10.66 -22.38 14.61
N PRO A 190 -10.69 -23.69 14.97
CA PRO A 190 -11.90 -24.50 14.92
C PRO A 190 -13.07 -23.83 15.66
N GLY A 191 -14.22 -23.77 15.00
CA GLY A 191 -15.43 -23.12 15.55
C GLY A 191 -15.52 -21.60 15.34
N MET A 192 -14.47 -20.94 14.85
CA MET A 192 -14.51 -19.54 14.46
C MET A 192 -15.07 -19.40 13.03
N THR A 193 -16.36 -19.19 12.93
CA THR A 193 -17.01 -18.83 11.64
C THR A 193 -16.72 -17.38 11.30
N LEU A 194 -16.95 -16.99 10.03
CA LEU A 194 -16.74 -15.61 9.57
C LEU A 194 -17.45 -14.58 10.46
N MET A 195 -18.72 -14.84 10.83
CA MET A 195 -19.51 -13.92 11.67
C MET A 195 -19.13 -13.94 13.16
N LYS A 196 -18.09 -14.68 13.55
CA LYS A 196 -17.51 -14.64 14.89
C LYS A 196 -16.15 -13.92 14.92
N MET A 197 -15.63 -13.49 13.77
CA MET A 197 -14.36 -12.77 13.71
C MET A 197 -14.52 -11.35 14.28
N PRO A 198 -13.47 -10.80 14.94
CA PRO A 198 -13.43 -9.38 15.27
C PRO A 198 -13.64 -8.49 14.02
N LEU A 199 -14.25 -7.31 14.22
CA LEU A 199 -14.53 -6.41 13.09
C LEU A 199 -13.26 -5.93 12.38
N PHE A 200 -12.16 -5.77 13.11
CA PHE A 200 -10.84 -5.49 12.53
C PHE A 200 -10.42 -6.52 11.48
N VAL A 201 -10.69 -7.80 11.71
CA VAL A 201 -10.38 -8.88 10.75
C VAL A 201 -11.28 -8.77 9.50
N TRP A 202 -12.55 -8.41 9.69
CA TRP A 202 -13.47 -8.15 8.57
C TRP A 202 -13.02 -6.97 7.71
N THR A 203 -12.66 -5.85 8.33
CA THR A 203 -12.20 -4.67 7.58
C THR A 203 -10.95 -5.00 6.78
N TRP A 204 -10.04 -5.82 7.30
CA TRP A 204 -8.86 -6.27 6.58
C TRP A 204 -9.16 -7.25 5.46
N LEU A 205 -10.09 -8.17 5.66
CA LEU A 205 -10.52 -9.09 4.59
C LEU A 205 -11.10 -8.29 3.39
N ILE A 206 -11.95 -7.32 3.69
CA ILE A 206 -12.55 -6.44 2.67
C ILE A 206 -11.48 -5.57 2.00
N THR A 207 -10.58 -4.97 2.77
CA THR A 207 -9.45 -4.16 2.26
C THR A 207 -8.55 -4.99 1.34
N ALA A 208 -8.29 -6.25 1.68
CA ALA A 208 -7.46 -7.13 0.86
C ALA A 208 -8.12 -7.43 -0.51
N PHE A 209 -9.44 -7.60 -0.56
CA PHE A 209 -10.14 -7.72 -1.84
C PHE A 209 -10.10 -6.44 -2.66
N LEU A 210 -10.22 -5.26 -2.03
CA LEU A 210 -10.05 -3.98 -2.73
C LEU A 210 -8.65 -3.88 -3.34
N LEU A 211 -7.59 -4.18 -2.57
CA LEU A 211 -6.20 -4.15 -3.05
C LEU A 211 -5.98 -5.02 -4.30
N ILE A 212 -6.48 -6.25 -4.29
CA ILE A 212 -6.36 -7.14 -5.46
C ILE A 212 -7.09 -6.57 -6.68
N ALA A 213 -8.21 -5.90 -6.48
CA ALA A 213 -9.01 -5.35 -7.57
C ALA A 213 -8.38 -4.08 -8.18
N VAL A 214 -7.82 -3.18 -7.36
CA VAL A 214 -7.41 -1.84 -7.84
C VAL A 214 -5.92 -1.71 -8.15
N MET A 215 -5.04 -2.48 -7.50
CA MET A 215 -3.60 -2.38 -7.76
C MET A 215 -3.20 -2.72 -9.20
N PRO A 216 -3.80 -3.71 -9.88
CA PRO A 216 -3.56 -3.94 -11.30
C PRO A 216 -3.98 -2.75 -12.18
N VAL A 217 -5.00 -1.99 -11.79
CA VAL A 217 -5.44 -0.79 -12.52
C VAL A 217 -4.39 0.31 -12.42
N LEU A 218 -3.85 0.55 -11.21
CA LEU A 218 -2.72 1.47 -11.03
C LEU A 218 -1.51 1.03 -11.84
N ALA A 219 -1.14 -0.25 -11.78
CA ALA A 219 -0.03 -0.80 -12.56
C ALA A 219 -0.24 -0.57 -14.06
N GLY A 220 -1.45 -0.79 -14.57
CA GLY A 220 -1.81 -0.49 -15.97
C GLY A 220 -1.65 0.99 -16.30
N CYS A 221 -2.12 1.88 -15.43
CA CYS A 221 -1.99 3.33 -15.59
C CYS A 221 -0.53 3.77 -15.74
N VAL A 222 0.33 3.35 -14.81
CA VAL A 222 1.76 3.75 -14.87
C VAL A 222 2.53 2.99 -15.96
N THR A 223 2.07 1.82 -16.40
CA THR A 223 2.60 1.14 -17.59
C THR A 223 2.29 1.91 -18.86
N MET A 224 1.05 2.41 -19.03
CA MET A 224 0.70 3.27 -20.16
C MET A 224 1.54 4.55 -20.17
N MET A 225 1.83 5.16 -18.99
CA MET A 225 2.78 6.29 -18.91
C MET A 225 4.17 5.90 -19.39
N LEU A 226 4.69 4.74 -18.95
CA LEU A 226 6.00 4.24 -19.36
C LEU A 226 6.07 4.04 -20.88
N MET A 227 4.99 3.55 -21.49
CA MET A 227 4.87 3.36 -22.94
C MET A 227 4.86 4.69 -23.68
N ASP A 228 4.13 5.69 -23.18
CA ASP A 228 4.11 7.04 -23.77
C ASP A 228 5.49 7.70 -23.71
N ILE A 229 6.26 7.51 -22.63
CA ILE A 229 7.58 8.11 -22.43
C ILE A 229 8.64 7.44 -23.31
N HIS A 230 8.66 6.11 -23.41
CA HIS A 230 9.80 5.37 -23.98
C HIS A 230 9.51 4.68 -25.31
N PHE A 231 8.25 4.43 -25.66
CA PHE A 231 7.89 3.65 -26.83
C PHE A 231 7.09 4.43 -27.87
N GLY A 232 6.92 5.74 -27.66
CA GLY A 232 6.25 6.62 -28.62
C GLY A 232 4.75 6.36 -28.78
N THR A 233 4.12 5.71 -27.81
CA THR A 233 2.66 5.64 -27.74
C THR A 233 2.08 6.98 -27.34
N SER A 234 0.77 7.16 -27.48
CA SER A 234 0.09 8.41 -27.19
C SER A 234 -1.22 8.18 -26.43
N PHE A 235 -1.21 7.28 -25.44
CA PHE A 235 -2.41 7.03 -24.62
C PHE A 235 -2.98 8.30 -24.01
N PHE A 236 -2.10 9.19 -23.54
CA PHE A 236 -2.45 10.40 -22.81
C PHE A 236 -2.09 11.69 -23.52
N SER A 237 -1.64 11.62 -24.76
CA SER A 237 -1.25 12.78 -25.58
C SER A 237 -2.31 13.07 -26.64
N ALA A 238 -2.99 14.22 -26.52
CA ALA A 238 -4.01 14.64 -27.49
C ALA A 238 -3.44 14.83 -28.91
N ALA A 239 -2.19 15.28 -29.03
CA ALA A 239 -1.53 15.47 -30.34
C ALA A 239 -1.36 14.16 -31.11
N GLY A 240 -1.25 13.02 -30.42
CA GLY A 240 -1.18 11.68 -31.01
C GLY A 240 -2.51 10.94 -31.07
N GLY A 241 -3.64 11.59 -30.73
CA GLY A 241 -4.97 10.98 -30.73
C GLY A 241 -5.38 10.35 -29.41
N GLY A 242 -4.57 10.50 -28.35
CA GLY A 242 -4.91 10.07 -27.00
C GLY A 242 -5.69 11.12 -26.22
N ASP A 243 -5.95 10.82 -24.94
CA ASP A 243 -6.74 11.71 -24.08
C ASP A 243 -6.19 11.78 -22.65
N PRO A 244 -5.74 12.98 -22.18
CA PRO A 244 -5.34 13.17 -20.78
C PRO A 244 -6.45 12.86 -19.77
N VAL A 245 -7.72 12.99 -20.15
CA VAL A 245 -8.86 12.66 -19.27
C VAL A 245 -8.95 11.15 -19.05
N LEU A 246 -8.53 10.34 -20.02
CA LEU A 246 -8.40 8.89 -19.85
C LEU A 246 -7.46 8.55 -18.70
N PHE A 247 -6.32 9.26 -18.57
CA PHE A 247 -5.42 9.08 -17.43
C PHE A 247 -6.17 9.26 -16.10
N GLN A 248 -6.94 10.34 -15.99
CA GLN A 248 -7.66 10.66 -14.76
C GLN A 248 -8.72 9.61 -14.44
N HIS A 249 -9.44 9.09 -15.43
CA HIS A 249 -10.40 8.01 -15.21
C HIS A 249 -9.73 6.74 -14.68
N VAL A 250 -8.65 6.29 -15.32
CA VAL A 250 -7.93 5.08 -14.91
C VAL A 250 -7.29 5.27 -13.54
N PHE A 251 -6.65 6.43 -13.32
CA PHE A 251 -6.05 6.74 -12.03
C PHE A 251 -7.07 6.76 -10.89
N TRP A 252 -8.20 7.47 -11.06
CA TRP A 252 -9.19 7.62 -9.99
C TRP A 252 -10.06 6.38 -9.78
N PHE A 253 -10.19 5.52 -10.78
CA PHE A 253 -10.79 4.19 -10.57
C PHE A 253 -9.96 3.35 -9.57
N PHE A 254 -8.65 3.55 -9.53
CA PHE A 254 -7.80 3.09 -8.43
C PHE A 254 -7.90 4.03 -7.22
N GLY A 255 -7.74 5.34 -7.43
CA GLY A 255 -7.45 6.31 -6.38
C GLY A 255 -8.57 6.49 -5.37
N HIS A 256 -9.83 6.37 -5.76
CA HIS A 256 -10.91 6.45 -4.80
C HIS A 256 -11.02 5.19 -3.91
N PRO A 257 -11.04 3.95 -4.44
CA PRO A 257 -10.92 2.78 -3.58
C PRO A 257 -9.68 2.78 -2.69
N GLU A 258 -8.57 3.38 -3.13
CA GLU A 258 -7.34 3.51 -2.33
C GLU A 258 -7.58 4.27 -1.02
N VAL A 259 -8.35 5.37 -1.04
CA VAL A 259 -8.65 6.10 0.19
C VAL A 259 -9.51 5.27 1.15
N TYR A 260 -10.34 4.37 0.64
CA TYR A 260 -11.06 3.40 1.47
C TYR A 260 -10.19 2.25 1.95
N ILE A 261 -9.19 1.82 1.18
CA ILE A 261 -8.16 0.89 1.63
C ILE A 261 -7.42 1.45 2.85
N MET A 262 -7.16 2.75 2.87
CA MET A 262 -6.53 3.42 4.02
C MET A 262 -7.44 3.52 5.24
N ILE A 263 -8.74 3.84 5.06
CA ILE A 263 -9.62 4.14 6.19
C ILE A 263 -10.30 2.90 6.79
N LEU A 264 -10.59 1.86 6.02
CA LEU A 264 -11.30 0.69 6.52
C LEU A 264 -10.58 -0.03 7.66
N PRO A 265 -9.24 -0.28 7.60
CA PRO A 265 -8.51 -0.83 8.73
C PRO A 265 -8.58 0.04 9.99
N ALA A 266 -8.60 1.37 9.84
CA ALA A 266 -8.77 2.30 10.95
C ALA A 266 -10.17 2.16 11.57
N PHE A 267 -11.24 2.02 10.77
CA PHE A 267 -12.57 1.74 11.28
C PHE A 267 -12.63 0.43 12.07
N GLY A 268 -11.94 -0.60 11.60
CA GLY A 268 -11.81 -1.86 12.34
C GLY A 268 -11.09 -1.70 13.67
N ALA A 269 -9.98 -0.95 13.69
CA ALA A 269 -9.23 -0.66 14.91
C ALA A 269 -10.08 0.13 15.93
N VAL A 270 -10.73 1.22 15.49
CA VAL A 270 -11.59 2.04 16.35
C VAL A 270 -12.79 1.25 16.87
N SER A 271 -13.37 0.39 16.05
CA SER A 271 -14.46 -0.51 16.43
C SER A 271 -14.06 -1.58 17.48
N SER A 272 -12.78 -1.82 17.64
CA SER A 272 -12.25 -2.67 18.72
C SER A 272 -11.87 -1.86 19.96
N ILE A 273 -11.30 -0.67 19.77
CA ILE A 273 -10.82 0.20 20.85
C ILE A 273 -11.99 0.76 21.66
N ILE A 274 -13.01 1.33 21.02
CA ILE A 274 -14.14 1.98 21.70
C ILE A 274 -14.91 1.01 22.61
N PRO A 275 -15.33 -0.20 22.15
CA PRO A 275 -15.99 -1.17 23.02
C PRO A 275 -15.14 -1.59 24.21
N THR A 276 -13.83 -1.76 24.00
CA THR A 276 -12.89 -2.15 25.07
C THR A 276 -12.84 -1.08 26.17
N PHE A 277 -12.63 0.18 25.82
CA PHE A 277 -12.53 1.26 26.80
C PHE A 277 -13.87 1.64 27.42
N SER A 278 -14.98 1.55 26.69
CA SER A 278 -16.32 1.76 27.21
C SER A 278 -16.86 0.57 28.02
N ARG A 279 -16.16 -0.58 27.99
CA ARG A 279 -16.59 -1.85 28.63
C ARG A 279 -17.99 -2.29 28.20
N LYS A 280 -18.32 -2.08 26.92
CA LYS A 280 -19.61 -2.44 26.33
C LYS A 280 -19.39 -3.26 25.06
N PRO A 281 -20.29 -4.20 24.74
CA PRO A 281 -20.20 -4.91 23.46
C PRO A 281 -20.39 -3.95 22.29
N LEU A 282 -19.79 -4.30 21.14
CA LEU A 282 -19.97 -3.56 19.91
C LEU A 282 -21.46 -3.58 19.51
N PHE A 283 -22.05 -2.39 19.35
CA PHE A 283 -23.42 -2.25 18.90
C PHE A 283 -23.55 -2.59 17.40
N GLY A 284 -24.50 -3.45 17.07
CA GLY A 284 -24.85 -3.73 15.68
C GLY A 284 -23.74 -4.40 14.86
N TYR A 285 -23.00 -5.35 15.42
CA TYR A 285 -21.88 -6.05 14.77
C TYR A 285 -22.18 -6.47 13.32
N THR A 286 -23.29 -7.19 13.11
CA THR A 286 -23.70 -7.65 11.76
C THR A 286 -23.93 -6.49 10.78
N SER A 287 -24.60 -5.44 11.25
CA SER A 287 -24.82 -4.22 10.44
C SER A 287 -23.51 -3.52 10.10
N MET A 288 -22.54 -3.51 11.02
CA MET A 288 -21.21 -2.93 10.79
C MET A 288 -20.43 -3.72 9.73
N VAL A 289 -20.52 -5.05 9.74
CA VAL A 289 -19.91 -5.90 8.68
C VAL A 289 -20.49 -5.55 7.32
N TYR A 290 -21.84 -5.51 7.20
CA TYR A 290 -22.49 -5.18 5.94
C TYR A 290 -22.23 -3.74 5.51
N ALA A 291 -22.22 -2.78 6.43
CA ALA A 291 -21.88 -1.38 6.13
C ALA A 291 -20.46 -1.26 5.55
N THR A 292 -19.51 -1.94 6.15
CA THR A 292 -18.11 -1.95 5.66
C THR A 292 -18.00 -2.56 4.27
N ALA A 293 -18.69 -3.69 4.02
CA ALA A 293 -18.73 -4.31 2.70
C ALA A 293 -19.40 -3.41 1.66
N SER A 294 -20.49 -2.72 2.04
CA SER A 294 -21.20 -1.78 1.16
C SER A 294 -20.33 -0.58 0.79
N ILE A 295 -19.59 -0.01 1.76
CA ILE A 295 -18.61 1.07 1.51
C ILE A 295 -17.59 0.62 0.47
N ALA A 296 -17.02 -0.56 0.63
CA ALA A 296 -16.04 -1.09 -0.30
C ALA A 296 -16.61 -1.29 -1.71
N PHE A 297 -17.80 -1.86 -1.83
CA PHE A 297 -18.47 -2.02 -3.13
C PHE A 297 -18.77 -0.66 -3.79
N LEU A 298 -19.35 0.27 -3.05
CA LEU A 298 -19.70 1.60 -3.57
C LEU A 298 -18.47 2.39 -3.99
N SER A 299 -17.32 2.14 -3.38
CA SER A 299 -16.06 2.84 -3.71
C SER A 299 -15.65 2.73 -5.19
N PHE A 300 -16.10 1.68 -5.89
CA PHE A 300 -15.80 1.48 -7.31
C PHE A 300 -16.65 2.31 -8.27
N ILE A 301 -17.73 2.93 -7.81
CA ILE A 301 -18.67 3.64 -8.68
C ILE A 301 -18.78 5.14 -8.40
N VAL A 302 -17.85 5.70 -7.62
CA VAL A 302 -17.88 7.11 -7.20
C VAL A 302 -16.66 7.93 -7.63
N TRP A 303 -15.67 7.35 -8.32
CA TRP A 303 -14.40 8.01 -8.62
C TRP A 303 -14.54 9.32 -9.40
N ALA A 304 -15.62 9.51 -10.17
CA ALA A 304 -15.80 10.69 -11.01
C ALA A 304 -15.94 12.00 -10.22
N HIS A 305 -16.22 11.94 -8.90
CA HIS A 305 -16.23 13.14 -8.07
C HIS A 305 -14.87 13.83 -7.93
N HIS A 306 -13.77 13.14 -8.26
CA HIS A 306 -12.45 13.75 -8.39
C HIS A 306 -12.24 14.50 -9.71
N MET A 307 -13.23 14.45 -10.64
CA MET A 307 -13.08 14.90 -12.03
C MET A 307 -14.12 15.94 -12.46
N PHE A 308 -14.80 16.61 -11.53
CA PHE A 308 -15.87 17.55 -11.85
C PHE A 308 -15.46 18.73 -12.73
N VAL A 309 -14.19 19.13 -12.68
CA VAL A 309 -13.67 20.30 -13.43
C VAL A 309 -12.90 19.94 -14.69
N VAL A 310 -12.85 18.66 -15.09
CA VAL A 310 -12.05 18.21 -16.25
C VAL A 310 -12.84 18.18 -17.58
N GLY A 311 -14.12 18.58 -17.57
CA GLY A 311 -14.95 18.64 -18.77
C GLY A 311 -15.63 17.32 -19.15
N ILE A 312 -15.80 16.39 -18.21
CA ILE A 312 -16.63 15.18 -18.46
C ILE A 312 -18.10 15.58 -18.66
N PRO A 313 -18.84 14.86 -19.52
CA PRO A 313 -20.26 15.14 -19.73
C PRO A 313 -21.05 15.01 -18.43
N LEU A 314 -21.94 15.99 -18.20
CA LEU A 314 -22.91 15.95 -17.10
C LEU A 314 -24.17 15.20 -17.60
N VAL A 315 -24.08 13.86 -17.69
CA VAL A 315 -25.22 13.03 -18.12
C VAL A 315 -25.66 12.18 -16.97
#